data_0057a39314d159542875258fb8a67345
#
_entry.id   0057a39314d159542875258fb8a67345
#
_cell.length_a   1.000
_cell.length_b   1.000
_cell.length_c   1.000
_cell.angle_alpha   90.00
_cell.angle_beta   90.00
_cell.angle_gamma   90.00
#
_symmetry.space_group_name_H-M   'P 1'
#
loop_
_entity.id
_entity.type
_entity.pdbx_description
1 polymer ?
#
loop_
_entity_poly.entity_id
_entity_poly.type
_entity_poly.pdbx_seq_one_letter_code
_entity_poly.pdbx_strand_id
1 'polypeptide(L)'
;IYIPYLGSDSNHHSNMSEKKLFLLDGHALVYRAHFAFITRPLINSKGMNTSAITGFVRTLWDIIKNEKPTHIAVAFDPKGETFRHEYFPEYKAGRDATPEDITNAFPWIHKIVEGFDIPIVSIPTYEADDAIGTLAKQAEKEGFKVYMVTPDKDYAQLVSENIFMYKPSRQGNGVDILGVPEVLEKWGIKRVDQVI
;
A
#
# COMPACT_ATOMS: atom_id res chain seq x y z
N ILE A 1 2.68 -14.26 -9.20
CA ILE A 1 3.77 -13.37 -8.71
C ILE A 1 4.35 -14.05 -7.48
N TYR A 2 5.66 -14.34 -7.49
CA TYR A 2 6.36 -14.88 -6.33
C TYR A 2 6.69 -13.73 -5.38
N ILE A 3 6.16 -13.77 -4.16
CA ILE A 3 6.51 -12.82 -3.09
C ILE A 3 7.43 -13.59 -2.14
N PRO A 4 8.72 -13.20 -1.97
CA PRO A 4 9.65 -13.94 -1.15
C PRO A 4 9.24 -13.95 0.33
N TYR A 5 9.52 -15.06 0.98
CA TYR A 5 9.33 -15.23 2.42
C TYR A 5 10.42 -14.47 3.20
N LEU A 6 10.02 -13.60 4.12
CA LEU A 6 10.93 -12.79 4.94
C LEU A 6 11.32 -13.46 6.28
N GLY A 7 10.85 -14.68 6.55
CA GLY A 7 11.14 -15.37 7.79
C GLY A 7 12.57 -15.91 7.84
N SER A 8 13.30 -15.67 8.93
CA SER A 8 14.59 -16.31 9.19
C SER A 8 14.38 -17.78 9.58
N ASP A 9 14.86 -18.70 8.74
CA ASP A 9 14.89 -20.13 9.06
C ASP A 9 15.77 -20.40 10.29
N SER A 10 15.17 -20.64 11.42
CA SER A 10 15.82 -21.36 12.49
C SER A 10 14.78 -22.05 13.39
N ASN A 11 14.77 -23.36 13.30
CA ASN A 11 14.09 -24.38 14.11
C ASN A 11 12.78 -24.97 13.57
N HIS A 12 12.94 -26.16 13.01
CA HIS A 12 11.93 -27.18 12.89
C HIS A 12 11.27 -27.47 14.25
N HIS A 13 10.15 -26.84 14.51
CA HIS A 13 9.06 -27.43 15.28
C HIS A 13 7.78 -26.77 14.76
N SER A 14 6.84 -27.59 14.32
CA SER A 14 5.57 -27.27 13.68
C SER A 14 4.64 -26.43 14.57
N ASN A 15 4.91 -25.12 14.63
CA ASN A 15 3.89 -24.11 14.76
C ASN A 15 3.90 -23.37 13.42
N MET A 16 2.92 -23.65 12.56
CA MET A 16 2.76 -22.89 11.33
C MET A 16 2.52 -21.44 11.74
N SER A 17 3.58 -20.62 11.65
CA SER A 17 3.46 -19.19 11.89
C SER A 17 2.38 -18.66 10.95
N GLU A 18 1.46 -17.88 11.50
CA GLU A 18 0.39 -17.24 10.73
C GLU A 18 0.97 -16.51 9.53
N LYS A 19 0.53 -16.86 8.32
CA LYS A 19 0.99 -16.23 7.08
C LYS A 19 0.41 -14.82 6.98
N LYS A 20 1.26 -13.81 7.10
CA LYS A 20 0.88 -12.40 7.01
C LYS A 20 1.44 -11.77 5.75
N LEU A 21 0.57 -11.28 4.88
CA LEU A 21 0.93 -10.55 3.67
C LEU A 21 0.57 -9.07 3.82
N PHE A 22 1.55 -8.19 3.64
CA PHE A 22 1.34 -6.74 3.57
C PHE A 22 1.49 -6.27 2.12
N LEU A 23 0.44 -5.68 1.57
CA LEU A 23 0.40 -5.09 0.24
C LEU A 23 0.30 -3.57 0.37
N LEU A 24 1.37 -2.88 -0.01
CA LEU A 24 1.46 -1.42 0.12
C LEU A 24 1.05 -0.75 -1.19
N ASP A 25 0.12 0.18 -1.11
CA ASP A 25 -0.24 1.10 -2.18
C ASP A 25 0.82 2.21 -2.26
N GLY A 26 1.80 2.03 -3.16
CA GLY A 26 2.96 2.90 -3.25
C GLY A 26 2.59 4.34 -3.59
N HIS A 27 1.72 4.56 -4.57
CA HIS A 27 1.31 5.91 -4.96
C HIS A 27 0.57 6.62 -3.83
N ALA A 28 -0.46 6.00 -3.27
CA ALA A 28 -1.25 6.62 -2.20
C ALA A 28 -0.41 6.94 -0.96
N LEU A 29 0.55 6.08 -0.61
CA LEU A 29 1.46 6.31 0.53
C LEU A 29 2.45 7.45 0.25
N VAL A 30 2.99 7.56 -0.97
CA VAL A 30 3.89 8.64 -1.38
C VAL A 30 3.17 9.99 -1.35
N TYR A 31 1.97 10.06 -1.94
CA TYR A 31 1.13 11.26 -1.89
C TYR A 31 0.80 11.65 -0.45
N ARG A 32 0.33 10.69 0.34
CA ARG A 32 0.04 10.93 1.77
C ARG A 32 1.25 11.49 2.51
N ALA A 33 2.43 10.93 2.28
CA ALA A 33 3.67 11.36 2.91
C ALA A 33 4.03 12.79 2.49
N HIS A 34 3.94 13.12 1.20
CA HIS A 34 4.18 14.47 0.69
C HIS A 34 3.27 15.51 1.37
N PHE A 35 1.96 15.27 1.35
CA PHE A 35 0.99 16.19 1.92
C PHE A 35 1.03 16.30 3.45
N ALA A 36 1.52 15.28 4.16
CA ALA A 36 1.73 15.35 5.60
C ALA A 36 2.79 16.40 6.00
N PHE A 37 3.71 16.70 5.11
CA PHE A 37 4.79 17.68 5.33
C PHE A 37 4.63 18.96 4.50
N ILE A 38 3.47 19.19 3.86
CA ILE A 38 3.28 20.32 2.92
C ILE A 38 3.57 21.68 3.54
N THR A 39 3.24 21.86 4.82
CA THR A 39 3.49 23.12 5.55
C THR A 39 4.90 23.21 6.13
N ARG A 40 5.63 22.10 6.21
CA ARG A 40 6.98 22.03 6.81
C ARG A 40 7.81 20.96 6.12
N PRO A 41 8.20 21.20 4.85
CA PRO A 41 8.90 20.22 4.04
C PRO A 41 10.29 19.89 4.59
N LEU A 42 10.72 18.65 4.40
CA LEU A 42 12.04 18.16 4.76
C LEU A 42 12.99 18.36 3.58
N ILE A 43 13.77 19.40 3.62
CA ILE A 43 14.74 19.72 2.57
C ILE A 43 16.12 19.21 2.97
N ASN A 44 16.77 18.45 2.10
CA ASN A 44 18.15 18.00 2.34
C ASN A 44 19.18 19.10 2.01
N SER A 45 20.47 18.84 2.29
CA SER A 45 21.56 19.79 2.05
C SER A 45 21.79 20.14 0.57
N LYS A 46 21.16 19.41 -0.38
CA LYS A 46 21.22 19.66 -1.82
C LYS A 46 19.97 20.39 -2.33
N GLY A 47 19.08 20.84 -1.45
CA GLY A 47 17.85 21.54 -1.80
C GLY A 47 16.69 20.62 -2.24
N MET A 48 16.84 19.30 -2.21
CA MET A 48 15.80 18.36 -2.60
C MET A 48 14.79 18.18 -1.45
N ASN A 49 13.50 18.23 -1.78
CA ASN A 49 12.43 17.87 -0.86
C ASN A 49 12.38 16.34 -0.68
N THR A 50 12.67 15.87 0.53
CA THR A 50 12.70 14.44 0.90
C THR A 50 11.49 14.01 1.71
N SER A 51 10.47 14.85 1.85
CA SER A 51 9.29 14.59 2.69
C SER A 51 8.57 13.31 2.30
N ALA A 52 8.28 13.14 1.02
CA ALA A 52 7.60 11.95 0.49
C ALA A 52 8.43 10.68 0.73
N ILE A 53 9.73 10.74 0.47
CA ILE A 53 10.68 9.63 0.69
C ILE A 53 10.69 9.27 2.18
N THR A 54 10.89 10.26 3.05
CA THR A 54 11.00 10.04 4.49
C THR A 54 9.72 9.44 5.08
N GLY A 55 8.56 9.96 4.70
CA GLY A 55 7.28 9.46 5.20
C GLY A 55 6.96 8.05 4.70
N PHE A 56 7.24 7.75 3.43
CA PHE A 56 7.10 6.42 2.86
C PHE A 56 8.00 5.41 3.58
N VAL A 57 9.30 5.73 3.72
CA VAL A 57 10.29 4.85 4.37
C VAL A 57 9.95 4.60 5.84
N ARG A 58 9.48 5.61 6.55
CA ARG A 58 9.00 5.42 7.93
C ARG A 58 7.85 4.42 7.99
N THR A 59 6.84 4.57 7.14
CA THR A 59 5.72 3.62 7.09
C THR A 59 6.19 2.20 6.80
N LEU A 60 7.07 2.04 5.79
CA LEU A 60 7.65 0.74 5.44
C LEU A 60 8.43 0.13 6.61
N TRP A 61 9.31 0.93 7.24
CA TRP A 61 10.12 0.49 8.37
C TRP A 61 9.27 0.09 9.58
N ASP A 62 8.24 0.87 9.90
CA ASP A 62 7.33 0.58 11.00
C ASP A 62 6.59 -0.74 10.79
N ILE A 63 6.15 -1.02 9.56
CA ILE A 63 5.53 -2.31 9.21
C ILE A 63 6.53 -3.46 9.40
N ILE A 64 7.73 -3.36 8.82
CA ILE A 64 8.74 -4.42 8.92
C ILE A 64 9.08 -4.70 10.38
N LYS A 65 9.30 -3.65 11.18
CA LYS A 65 9.76 -3.77 12.56
C LYS A 65 8.66 -4.26 13.52
N ASN A 66 7.46 -3.72 13.40
CA ASN A 66 6.40 -3.91 14.39
C ASN A 66 5.45 -5.05 14.02
N GLU A 67 5.08 -5.15 12.74
CA GLU A 67 4.12 -6.15 12.28
C GLU A 67 4.78 -7.48 11.91
N LYS A 68 6.07 -7.45 11.59
CA LYS A 68 6.88 -8.63 11.21
C LYS A 68 6.17 -9.49 10.14
N PRO A 69 5.89 -8.91 8.97
CA PRO A 69 5.21 -9.63 7.90
C PRO A 69 6.01 -10.86 7.47
N THR A 70 5.33 -11.96 7.14
CA THR A 70 5.98 -13.09 6.47
C THR A 70 6.20 -12.80 4.99
N HIS A 71 5.33 -11.98 4.40
CA HIS A 71 5.40 -11.56 3.00
C HIS A 71 5.02 -10.08 2.90
N ILE A 72 5.70 -9.35 2.03
CA ILE A 72 5.44 -7.94 1.78
C ILE A 72 5.69 -7.61 0.31
N ALA A 73 4.90 -6.72 -0.26
CA ALA A 73 5.11 -6.17 -1.60
C ALA A 73 4.62 -4.73 -1.68
N VAL A 74 5.17 -3.95 -2.60
CA VAL A 74 4.73 -2.59 -2.89
C VAL A 74 4.20 -2.54 -4.31
N ALA A 75 2.96 -2.10 -4.50
CA ALA A 75 2.37 -1.92 -5.81
C ALA A 75 2.46 -0.45 -6.25
N PHE A 76 2.79 -0.25 -7.52
CA PHE A 76 2.78 1.07 -8.16
C PHE A 76 1.98 1.01 -9.46
N ASP A 77 1.32 2.12 -9.78
CA ASP A 77 0.68 2.28 -11.09
C ASP A 77 1.73 2.17 -12.20
N PRO A 78 1.39 1.55 -13.33
CA PRO A 78 2.27 1.53 -14.48
C PRO A 78 2.42 2.93 -15.08
N LYS A 79 3.45 3.11 -15.88
CA LYS A 79 3.56 4.29 -16.72
C LYS A 79 2.61 4.18 -17.91
N GLY A 80 1.87 5.25 -18.19
CA GLY A 80 0.98 5.32 -19.34
C GLY A 80 -0.49 5.04 -18.99
N GLU A 81 -1.27 4.84 -20.03
CA GLU A 81 -2.70 4.63 -19.94
C GLU A 81 -3.06 3.26 -19.38
N THR A 82 -4.18 3.19 -18.67
CA THR A 82 -4.73 1.93 -18.16
C THR A 82 -5.91 1.51 -19.02
N PHE A 83 -6.38 0.26 -18.88
CA PHE A 83 -7.54 -0.24 -19.61
C PHE A 83 -8.78 0.65 -19.44
N ARG A 84 -8.86 1.40 -18.31
CA ARG A 84 -9.97 2.33 -18.06
C ARG A 84 -10.01 3.48 -19.08
N HIS A 85 -8.86 3.90 -19.62
CA HIS A 85 -8.79 4.92 -20.66
C HIS A 85 -9.28 4.40 -22.02
N GLU A 86 -9.17 3.07 -22.29
CA GLU A 86 -9.75 2.45 -23.48
C GLU A 86 -11.27 2.52 -23.47
N TYR A 87 -11.89 2.32 -22.29
CA TYR A 87 -13.34 2.39 -22.13
C TYR A 87 -13.87 3.80 -21.91
N PHE A 88 -13.08 4.65 -21.29
CA PHE A 88 -13.43 6.04 -20.98
C PHE A 88 -12.19 6.95 -21.10
N PRO A 89 -11.97 7.56 -22.29
CA PRO A 89 -10.79 8.37 -22.55
C PRO A 89 -10.59 9.55 -21.60
N GLU A 90 -11.66 10.07 -21.00
CA GLU A 90 -11.61 11.15 -20.02
C GLU A 90 -11.35 10.66 -18.58
N TYR A 91 -11.04 9.36 -18.40
CA TYR A 91 -10.75 8.82 -17.09
C TYR A 91 -9.59 9.56 -16.43
N LYS A 92 -9.84 10.14 -15.25
CA LYS A 92 -8.87 10.94 -14.47
C LYS A 92 -8.36 12.22 -15.20
N ALA A 93 -8.94 12.66 -16.34
CA ALA A 93 -8.52 13.83 -17.08
C ALA A 93 -8.62 15.15 -16.27
N GLY A 94 -9.50 15.20 -15.27
CA GLY A 94 -9.65 16.34 -14.37
C GLY A 94 -8.69 16.37 -13.18
N ARG A 95 -7.72 15.43 -13.08
CA ARG A 95 -6.73 15.44 -12.01
C ARG A 95 -5.62 16.45 -12.29
N ASP A 96 -5.22 17.17 -11.24
CA ASP A 96 -4.06 18.04 -11.29
C ASP A 96 -2.78 17.24 -11.63
N ALA A 97 -1.83 17.93 -12.26
CA ALA A 97 -0.52 17.35 -12.52
C ALA A 97 0.15 16.90 -11.20
N THR A 98 0.85 15.76 -11.25
CA THR A 98 1.63 15.29 -10.11
C THR A 98 2.65 16.34 -9.68
N PRO A 99 2.69 16.76 -8.42
CA PRO A 99 3.71 17.68 -7.93
C PRO A 99 5.13 17.20 -8.29
N GLU A 100 6.00 18.14 -8.69
CA GLU A 100 7.37 17.83 -9.10
C GLU A 100 8.14 17.10 -8.01
N ASP A 101 7.98 17.50 -6.74
CA ASP A 101 8.59 16.83 -5.59
C ASP A 101 8.20 15.36 -5.47
N ILE A 102 6.96 15.00 -5.79
CA ILE A 102 6.50 13.62 -5.81
C ILE A 102 7.13 12.87 -6.99
N THR A 103 7.14 13.48 -8.18
CA THR A 103 7.78 12.92 -9.37
C THR A 103 9.25 12.60 -9.11
N ASN A 104 9.97 13.53 -8.47
CA ASN A 104 11.38 13.39 -8.12
C ASN A 104 11.62 12.35 -7.00
N ALA A 105 10.61 12.06 -6.17
CA ALA A 105 10.73 11.08 -5.08
C ALA A 105 10.63 9.63 -5.57
N PHE A 106 9.81 9.33 -6.58
CA PHE A 106 9.56 7.96 -7.04
C PHE A 106 10.82 7.15 -7.37
N PRO A 107 11.81 7.66 -8.13
CA PRO A 107 13.02 6.90 -8.43
C PRO A 107 13.81 6.50 -7.17
N TRP A 108 13.81 7.35 -6.14
CA TRP A 108 14.48 7.05 -4.88
C TRP A 108 13.71 6.01 -4.07
N ILE A 109 12.38 6.12 -4.04
CA ILE A 109 11.52 5.16 -3.34
C ILE A 109 11.66 3.78 -3.98
N HIS A 110 11.66 3.67 -5.31
CA HIS A 110 11.89 2.40 -6.00
C HIS A 110 13.23 1.77 -5.59
N LYS A 111 14.33 2.54 -5.66
CA LYS A 111 15.66 2.06 -5.24
C LYS A 111 15.70 1.62 -3.77
N ILE A 112 14.97 2.30 -2.89
CA ILE A 112 14.90 1.94 -1.48
C ILE A 112 14.13 0.62 -1.30
N VAL A 113 12.99 0.46 -1.95
CA VAL A 113 12.18 -0.76 -1.92
C VAL A 113 12.99 -1.96 -2.44
N GLU A 114 13.70 -1.78 -3.57
CA GLU A 114 14.63 -2.76 -4.14
C GLU A 114 15.78 -3.08 -3.16
N GLY A 115 16.34 -2.05 -2.50
CA GLY A 115 17.40 -2.21 -1.50
C GLY A 115 16.99 -2.97 -0.23
N PHE A 116 15.69 -3.03 0.06
CA PHE A 116 15.10 -3.90 1.09
C PHE A 116 14.76 -5.30 0.59
N ASP A 117 15.06 -5.62 -0.67
CA ASP A 117 14.68 -6.88 -1.34
C ASP A 117 13.15 -7.12 -1.32
N ILE A 118 12.37 -6.03 -1.41
CA ILE A 118 10.92 -6.08 -1.43
C ILE A 118 10.42 -6.05 -2.88
N PRO A 119 9.57 -6.99 -3.29
CA PRO A 119 9.00 -7.01 -4.63
C PRO A 119 8.21 -5.74 -4.94
N ILE A 120 8.47 -5.18 -6.11
CA ILE A 120 7.66 -4.12 -6.71
C ILE A 120 6.69 -4.77 -7.70
N VAL A 121 5.41 -4.49 -7.50
CA VAL A 121 4.32 -4.95 -8.38
C VAL A 121 3.87 -3.78 -9.23
N SER A 122 4.05 -3.87 -10.54
CA SER A 122 3.51 -2.92 -11.51
C SER A 122 3.09 -3.70 -12.75
N ILE A 123 1.80 -3.69 -13.04
CA ILE A 123 1.20 -4.49 -14.12
C ILE A 123 0.82 -3.54 -15.24
N PRO A 124 1.35 -3.70 -16.46
CA PRO A 124 0.95 -2.88 -17.59
C PRO A 124 -0.57 -2.83 -17.73
N THR A 125 -1.12 -1.67 -17.98
CA THR A 125 -2.55 -1.37 -18.17
C THR A 125 -3.47 -1.50 -16.95
N TYR A 126 -2.99 -2.05 -15.82
CA TYR A 126 -3.75 -2.17 -14.56
C TYR A 126 -3.19 -1.24 -13.49
N GLU A 127 -4.07 -0.58 -12.74
CA GLU A 127 -3.67 0.28 -11.63
C GLU A 127 -3.18 -0.53 -10.42
N ALA A 128 -2.49 0.11 -9.48
CA ALA A 128 -1.99 -0.55 -8.28
C ALA A 128 -3.12 -1.17 -7.45
N ASP A 129 -4.29 -0.54 -7.41
CA ASP A 129 -5.47 -1.05 -6.71
C ASP A 129 -6.01 -2.36 -7.31
N ASP A 130 -6.01 -2.51 -8.64
CA ASP A 130 -6.36 -3.76 -9.33
C ASP A 130 -5.40 -4.90 -8.94
N ALA A 131 -4.09 -4.58 -8.95
CA ALA A 131 -3.06 -5.54 -8.60
C ALA A 131 -3.16 -5.96 -7.12
N ILE A 132 -3.31 -5.01 -6.20
CA ILE A 132 -3.46 -5.26 -4.76
C ILE A 132 -4.72 -6.07 -4.49
N GLY A 133 -5.86 -5.69 -5.07
CA GLY A 133 -7.13 -6.41 -4.90
C GLY A 133 -7.05 -7.85 -5.38
N THR A 134 -6.42 -8.06 -6.55
CA THR A 134 -6.22 -9.41 -7.11
C THR A 134 -5.32 -10.25 -6.20
N LEU A 135 -4.17 -9.72 -5.79
CA LEU A 135 -3.24 -10.43 -4.90
C LEU A 135 -3.85 -10.72 -3.54
N ALA A 136 -4.61 -9.77 -2.98
CA ALA A 136 -5.29 -9.96 -1.70
C ALA A 136 -6.27 -11.13 -1.75
N LYS A 137 -7.11 -11.19 -2.79
CA LYS A 137 -8.08 -12.27 -2.97
C LYS A 137 -7.44 -13.63 -3.27
N GLN A 138 -6.30 -13.64 -3.98
CA GLN A 138 -5.55 -14.88 -4.21
C GLN A 138 -4.89 -15.38 -2.91
N ALA A 139 -4.21 -14.50 -2.18
CA ALA A 139 -3.54 -14.83 -0.94
C ALA A 139 -4.51 -15.31 0.15
N GLU A 140 -5.71 -14.69 0.25
CA GLU A 140 -6.76 -15.15 1.16
C GLU A 140 -7.11 -16.62 0.93
N LYS A 141 -7.26 -17.03 -0.34
CA LYS A 141 -7.54 -18.44 -0.70
C LYS A 141 -6.41 -19.39 -0.32
N GLU A 142 -5.19 -18.87 -0.23
CA GLU A 142 -3.99 -19.62 0.20
C GLU A 142 -3.76 -19.58 1.72
N GLY A 143 -4.72 -19.05 2.48
CA GLY A 143 -4.71 -19.02 3.94
C GLY A 143 -3.85 -17.92 4.54
N PHE A 144 -3.62 -16.82 3.81
CA PHE A 144 -2.96 -15.63 4.35
C PHE A 144 -3.95 -14.71 5.07
N LYS A 145 -3.49 -14.06 6.13
CA LYS A 145 -4.04 -12.78 6.57
C LYS A 145 -3.40 -11.67 5.75
N VAL A 146 -4.22 -10.88 5.07
CA VAL A 146 -3.78 -9.85 4.14
C VAL A 146 -4.08 -8.47 4.72
N TYR A 147 -3.09 -7.59 4.69
CA TYR A 147 -3.19 -6.21 5.12
C TYR A 147 -2.91 -5.29 3.93
N MET A 148 -3.93 -4.60 3.44
CA MET A 148 -3.83 -3.60 2.39
C MET A 148 -3.46 -2.26 3.01
N VAL A 149 -2.21 -1.84 2.81
CA VAL A 149 -1.66 -0.62 3.42
C VAL A 149 -1.94 0.56 2.51
N THR A 150 -3.02 1.26 2.76
CA THR A 150 -3.46 2.39 1.93
C THR A 150 -4.31 3.38 2.74
N PRO A 151 -4.20 4.69 2.48
CA PRO A 151 -5.15 5.68 2.98
C PRO A 151 -6.48 5.69 2.22
N ASP A 152 -6.54 5.06 1.05
CA ASP A 152 -7.70 5.08 0.17
C ASP A 152 -8.86 4.27 0.77
N LYS A 153 -10.01 4.92 0.90
CA LYS A 153 -11.21 4.35 1.48
C LYS A 153 -11.87 3.28 0.59
N ASP A 154 -11.64 3.34 -0.72
CA ASP A 154 -12.32 2.49 -1.69
C ASP A 154 -11.87 1.02 -1.56
N TYR A 155 -10.70 0.78 -0.99
CA TYR A 155 -10.24 -0.57 -0.63
C TYR A 155 -11.13 -1.27 0.42
N ALA A 156 -11.97 -0.54 1.14
CA ALA A 156 -12.87 -1.13 2.13
C ALA A 156 -13.83 -2.15 1.51
N GLN A 157 -14.17 -2.02 0.22
CA GLN A 157 -14.98 -2.99 -0.52
C GLN A 157 -14.34 -4.39 -0.63
N LEU A 158 -13.03 -4.49 -0.44
CA LEU A 158 -12.27 -5.73 -0.55
C LEU A 158 -12.12 -6.47 0.78
N VAL A 159 -12.47 -5.81 1.90
CA VAL A 159 -12.33 -6.36 3.26
C VAL A 159 -13.18 -7.62 3.41
N SER A 160 -12.62 -8.61 4.07
CA SER A 160 -13.25 -9.89 4.33
C SER A 160 -12.78 -10.46 5.68
N GLU A 161 -13.05 -11.73 5.96
CA GLU A 161 -12.59 -12.40 7.19
C GLU A 161 -11.08 -12.35 7.36
N ASN A 162 -10.31 -12.45 6.26
CA ASN A 162 -8.85 -12.48 6.28
C ASN A 162 -8.18 -11.35 5.47
N ILE A 163 -8.94 -10.38 4.97
CA ILE A 163 -8.42 -9.19 4.28
C ILE A 163 -8.80 -7.95 5.08
N PHE A 164 -7.81 -7.18 5.46
CA PHE A 164 -7.94 -5.98 6.30
C PHE A 164 -7.39 -4.74 5.59
N MET A 165 -7.98 -3.58 5.84
CA MET A 165 -7.32 -2.32 5.55
C MET A 165 -6.39 -1.97 6.71
N TYR A 166 -5.17 -1.59 6.39
CA TYR A 166 -4.17 -1.10 7.34
C TYR A 166 -3.90 0.38 7.03
N LYS A 167 -4.43 1.25 7.86
CA LYS A 167 -4.31 2.71 7.67
C LYS A 167 -3.33 3.30 8.68
N PRO A 168 -2.16 3.77 8.26
CA PRO A 168 -1.30 4.55 9.15
C PRO A 168 -2.06 5.78 9.66
N SER A 169 -2.04 6.01 10.98
CA SER A 169 -2.77 7.10 11.63
C SER A 169 -2.34 8.48 11.09
N ARG A 170 -3.26 9.44 11.07
CA ARG A 170 -2.96 10.83 10.72
C ARG A 170 -2.19 11.57 11.82
N GLN A 171 -2.27 11.11 13.06
CA GLN A 171 -1.67 11.79 14.24
C GLN A 171 -0.35 11.16 14.69
N GLY A 172 0.35 10.44 13.84
CA GLY A 172 1.77 10.09 13.99
C GLY A 172 2.08 8.78 14.70
N ASN A 173 1.30 8.32 15.67
CA ASN A 173 1.64 7.13 16.47
C ASN A 173 0.48 6.15 16.58
N GLY A 174 0.14 5.51 15.48
CA GLY A 174 -0.91 4.49 15.51
C GLY A 174 -1.27 3.98 14.14
N VAL A 175 -2.04 2.93 14.14
CA VAL A 175 -2.57 2.28 12.95
C VAL A 175 -4.03 1.96 13.19
N ASP A 176 -4.87 2.27 12.23
CA ASP A 176 -6.25 1.82 12.20
C ASP A 176 -6.33 0.56 11.33
N ILE A 177 -6.65 -0.57 11.92
CA ILE A 177 -6.91 -1.81 11.18
C ILE A 177 -8.44 -1.95 11.07
N LEU A 178 -8.92 -1.99 9.83
CA LEU A 178 -10.35 -2.09 9.54
C LEU A 178 -10.64 -3.49 8.98
N GLY A 179 -11.31 -4.31 9.76
CA GLY A 179 -11.94 -5.55 9.33
C GLY A 179 -13.41 -5.34 8.98
N VAL A 180 -14.15 -6.41 8.81
CA VAL A 180 -15.58 -6.35 8.45
C VAL A 180 -16.40 -5.52 9.46
N PRO A 181 -16.29 -5.74 10.79
CA PRO A 181 -17.07 -4.97 11.75
C PRO A 181 -16.83 -3.46 11.66
N GLU A 182 -15.56 -3.05 11.58
CA GLU A 182 -15.17 -1.64 11.52
C GLU A 182 -15.63 -0.97 10.21
N VAL A 183 -15.63 -1.70 9.09
CA VAL A 183 -16.16 -1.22 7.81
C VAL A 183 -17.67 -1.04 7.90
N LEU A 184 -18.41 -2.02 8.39
CA LEU A 184 -19.88 -1.93 8.51
C LEU A 184 -20.30 -0.76 9.41
N GLU A 185 -19.66 -0.60 10.56
CA GLU A 185 -19.92 0.50 11.47
C GLU A 185 -19.60 1.86 10.83
N LYS A 186 -18.42 1.99 10.25
CA LYS A 186 -17.92 3.26 9.70
C LYS A 186 -18.75 3.79 8.54
N TRP A 187 -19.27 2.91 7.70
CA TRP A 187 -20.09 3.29 6.54
C TRP A 187 -21.59 3.20 6.81
N GLY A 188 -22.02 2.67 7.99
CA GLY A 188 -23.43 2.50 8.33
C GLY A 188 -24.15 1.50 7.41
N ILE A 189 -23.44 0.49 6.94
CA ILE A 189 -23.90 -0.51 5.97
C ILE A 189 -24.05 -1.89 6.63
N LYS A 190 -24.73 -2.81 5.95
CA LYS A 190 -24.98 -4.17 6.46
C LYS A 190 -24.06 -5.22 5.84
N ARG A 191 -23.45 -4.91 4.71
CA ARG A 191 -22.55 -5.81 3.97
C ARG A 191 -21.44 -4.99 3.33
N VAL A 192 -20.23 -5.56 3.29
CA VAL A 192 -19.03 -4.91 2.75
C VAL A 192 -19.16 -4.54 1.26
N ASP A 193 -19.90 -5.33 0.48
CA ASP A 193 -20.17 -5.06 -0.95
C ASP A 193 -21.04 -3.81 -1.21
N GLN A 194 -21.53 -3.15 -0.15
CA GLN A 194 -22.22 -1.86 -0.24
C GLN A 194 -21.27 -0.65 -0.12
N VAL A 195 -19.98 -0.88 0.09
CA VAL A 195 -18.95 0.18 0.00
C VAL A 195 -18.76 0.54 -1.46
N ILE A 196 -19.14 1.75 -1.83
CA ILE A 196 -18.99 2.31 -3.18
C ILE A 196 -18.31 3.67 -3.08
#